data_f675dd9614b8cd0e0ab2e8f69406278d
#
_entry.id   f675dd9614b8cd0e0ab2e8f69406278d
#
_cell.length_a   1.000
_cell.length_b   1.000
_cell.length_c   1.000
_cell.angle_alpha   90.00
_cell.angle_beta   90.00
_cell.angle_gamma   90.00
#
_symmetry.space_group_name_H-M   'P 1'
#
loop_
_entity.id
_entity.type
_entity.pdbx_description
1 polymer ?
#
loop_
_entity_poly.entity_id
_entity_poly.type
_entity_poly.pdbx_seq_one_letter_code
_entity_poly.pdbx_strand_id
1 'polypeptide(L)'
;ATDRCEKTLDPEYLAQLFDLAEQTVALCTDWVPDRERERQSYRDTLERFARETDDGFFSSHVAVVFFSGFRASVVEAKLTAICNAFPDIETVLAYGSDHIDALMGNPGLIRNRAKITAVTGNARSFQSIVDRHGSFRAYLRSFNEGFPEGAGDSAKIQDDLDRLQADLMNRLAYFGPATTRHFLMDYGFNFIKPDVHVMRVLHRLGLVRTTGEGSYQDAVRIGRLIADAADVPIRYVDTVLVSVGMTSAANVCRKTEPRCDECLLRPGCAYCHGL
;
A
#
# COMPACT_ATOMS: atom_id res chain seq x y z
N ALA A 1 -32.36 -10.60 5.38
CA ALA A 1 -31.07 -9.95 5.71
C ALA A 1 -29.86 -10.85 5.38
N THR A 2 -29.95 -12.15 5.63
CA THR A 2 -28.91 -13.16 5.32
C THR A 2 -28.72 -13.37 3.82
N ASP A 3 -29.80 -13.42 3.05
CA ASP A 3 -29.76 -13.69 1.60
C ASP A 3 -29.09 -12.59 0.76
N ARG A 4 -29.03 -11.36 1.26
CA ARG A 4 -28.39 -10.23 0.61
C ARG A 4 -26.86 -10.20 0.82
N CYS A 5 -26.40 -10.65 1.99
CA CYS A 5 -24.98 -10.71 2.33
C CYS A 5 -24.24 -11.80 1.51
N GLU A 6 -24.91 -12.93 1.24
CA GLU A 6 -24.34 -14.02 0.44
C GLU A 6 -24.20 -13.65 -1.04
N LYS A 7 -25.23 -13.00 -1.64
CA LYS A 7 -25.16 -12.51 -3.03
C LYS A 7 -24.09 -11.45 -3.26
N THR A 8 -23.76 -10.67 -2.23
CA THR A 8 -22.78 -9.56 -2.32
C THR A 8 -21.34 -10.05 -2.33
N LEU A 9 -21.08 -11.32 -2.03
CA LEU A 9 -19.74 -11.94 -1.99
C LEU A 9 -19.57 -13.02 -3.06
N ASP A 10 -20.56 -13.18 -3.95
CA ASP A 10 -20.44 -14.08 -5.09
C ASP A 10 -19.27 -13.64 -6.00
N PRO A 11 -18.35 -14.54 -6.36
CA PRO A 11 -17.20 -14.21 -7.20
C PRO A 11 -17.59 -13.60 -8.56
N GLU A 12 -18.65 -14.11 -9.21
CA GLU A 12 -19.11 -13.59 -10.48
C GLU A 12 -19.61 -12.13 -10.34
N TYR A 13 -20.37 -11.84 -9.28
CA TYR A 13 -20.80 -10.48 -8.98
C TYR A 13 -19.62 -9.55 -8.68
N LEU A 14 -18.63 -10.00 -7.91
CA LEU A 14 -17.45 -9.20 -7.59
C LEU A 14 -16.58 -8.92 -8.82
N ALA A 15 -16.41 -9.91 -9.71
CA ALA A 15 -15.71 -9.71 -10.98
C ALA A 15 -16.42 -8.68 -11.86
N GLN A 16 -17.75 -8.81 -12.03
CA GLN A 16 -18.57 -7.87 -12.81
C GLN A 16 -18.54 -6.46 -12.21
N LEU A 17 -18.62 -6.34 -10.88
CA LEU A 17 -18.52 -5.07 -10.18
C LEU A 17 -17.17 -4.40 -10.44
N PHE A 18 -16.10 -5.17 -10.44
CA PHE A 18 -14.76 -4.66 -10.72
C PHE A 18 -14.61 -4.22 -12.18
N ASP A 19 -15.15 -4.97 -13.14
CA ASP A 19 -15.21 -4.57 -14.56
C ASP A 19 -15.92 -3.22 -14.73
N LEU A 20 -17.04 -3.00 -14.05
CA LEU A 20 -17.75 -1.73 -14.09
C LEU A 20 -16.96 -0.58 -13.43
N ALA A 21 -16.16 -0.88 -12.41
CA ALA A 21 -15.27 0.11 -11.79
C ALA A 21 -14.17 0.54 -12.77
N GLU A 22 -13.51 -0.40 -13.44
CA GLU A 22 -12.49 -0.11 -14.47
C GLU A 22 -13.09 0.73 -15.61
N GLN A 23 -14.24 0.33 -16.13
CA GLN A 23 -14.92 1.06 -17.19
C GLN A 23 -15.32 2.46 -16.75
N THR A 24 -15.76 2.64 -15.49
CA THR A 24 -16.06 3.96 -14.93
C THR A 24 -14.82 4.85 -14.92
N VAL A 25 -13.67 4.32 -14.51
CA VAL A 25 -12.41 5.08 -14.52
C VAL A 25 -12.00 5.44 -15.95
N ALA A 26 -12.06 4.48 -16.87
CA ALA A 26 -11.70 4.68 -18.27
C ALA A 26 -12.58 5.74 -18.98
N LEU A 27 -13.88 5.80 -18.67
CA LEU A 27 -14.78 6.80 -19.22
C LEU A 27 -14.53 8.23 -18.70
N CYS A 28 -13.96 8.34 -17.50
CA CYS A 28 -13.80 9.62 -16.81
C CYS A 28 -12.35 10.14 -16.79
N THR A 29 -11.40 9.39 -17.35
CA THR A 29 -9.97 9.74 -17.39
C THR A 29 -9.34 9.27 -18.68
N ASP A 30 -8.13 9.74 -18.98
CA ASP A 30 -7.30 9.23 -20.10
C ASP A 30 -6.60 7.89 -19.77
N TRP A 31 -6.80 7.36 -18.55
CA TRP A 31 -6.21 6.10 -18.15
C TRP A 31 -6.99 4.92 -18.74
N VAL A 32 -6.27 4.06 -19.44
CA VAL A 32 -6.83 2.82 -20.00
C VAL A 32 -6.45 1.65 -19.11
N PRO A 33 -7.44 0.98 -18.48
CA PRO A 33 -7.18 -0.25 -17.73
C PRO A 33 -6.54 -1.32 -18.61
N ASP A 34 -5.46 -1.91 -18.12
CA ASP A 34 -4.75 -3.02 -18.78
C ASP A 34 -4.34 -4.06 -17.75
N ARG A 35 -5.17 -5.07 -17.55
CA ARG A 35 -4.96 -6.13 -16.57
C ARG A 35 -3.70 -6.96 -16.84
N GLU A 36 -3.35 -7.20 -18.10
CA GLU A 36 -2.13 -7.97 -18.41
C GLU A 36 -0.87 -7.17 -18.08
N ARG A 37 -0.87 -5.87 -18.38
CA ARG A 37 0.22 -4.98 -17.97
C ARG A 37 0.36 -4.94 -16.45
N GLU A 38 -0.75 -4.90 -15.71
CA GLU A 38 -0.72 -4.89 -14.24
C GLU A 38 -0.21 -6.23 -13.68
N ARG A 39 -0.62 -7.36 -14.26
CA ARG A 39 -0.07 -8.67 -13.91
C ARG A 39 1.43 -8.75 -14.20
N GLN A 40 1.88 -8.22 -15.35
CA GLN A 40 3.30 -8.18 -15.66
C GLN A 40 4.08 -7.31 -14.69
N SER A 41 3.58 -6.10 -14.39
CA SER A 41 4.18 -5.20 -13.39
C SER A 41 4.28 -5.85 -12.00
N TYR A 42 3.28 -6.65 -11.65
CA TYR A 42 3.32 -7.41 -10.39
C TYR A 42 4.37 -8.52 -10.42
N ARG A 43 4.48 -9.29 -11.51
CA ARG A 43 5.55 -10.29 -11.68
C ARG A 43 6.95 -9.65 -11.57
N ASP A 44 7.15 -8.51 -12.23
CA ASP A 44 8.41 -7.75 -12.17
C ASP A 44 8.73 -7.30 -10.73
N THR A 45 7.70 -6.92 -9.97
CA THR A 45 7.84 -6.57 -8.55
C THR A 45 8.25 -7.77 -7.69
N LEU A 46 7.67 -8.95 -7.93
CA LEU A 46 8.05 -10.20 -7.25
C LEU A 46 9.49 -10.63 -7.59
N GLU A 47 9.90 -10.48 -8.85
CA GLU A 47 11.28 -10.74 -9.26
C GLU A 47 12.26 -9.77 -8.59
N ARG A 48 11.90 -8.49 -8.49
CA ARG A 48 12.70 -7.50 -7.77
C ARG A 48 12.84 -7.89 -6.29
N PHE A 49 11.75 -8.23 -5.62
CA PHE A 49 11.79 -8.71 -4.24
C PHE A 49 12.72 -9.91 -4.07
N ALA A 50 12.68 -10.87 -5.00
CA ALA A 50 13.51 -12.07 -4.95
C ALA A 50 15.02 -11.77 -5.07
N ARG A 51 15.40 -10.66 -5.71
CA ARG A 51 16.80 -10.25 -5.94
C ARG A 51 17.26 -9.12 -5.03
N GLU A 52 16.34 -8.50 -4.26
CA GLU A 52 16.64 -7.33 -3.45
C GLU A 52 17.69 -7.63 -2.38
N THR A 53 18.59 -6.68 -2.15
CA THR A 53 19.63 -6.74 -1.13
C THR A 53 19.15 -6.11 0.18
N ASP A 54 19.84 -6.38 1.28
CA ASP A 54 19.53 -5.75 2.57
C ASP A 54 19.68 -4.23 2.50
N ASP A 55 20.69 -3.73 1.79
CA ASP A 55 20.89 -2.29 1.53
C ASP A 55 19.81 -1.72 0.60
N GLY A 56 19.31 -2.51 -0.36
CA GLY A 56 18.19 -2.11 -1.20
C GLY A 56 16.89 -1.95 -0.41
N PHE A 57 16.59 -2.88 0.49
CA PHE A 57 15.48 -2.73 1.44
C PHE A 57 15.68 -1.50 2.34
N PHE A 58 16.91 -1.27 2.83
CA PHE A 58 17.24 -0.11 3.63
C PHE A 58 17.06 1.21 2.86
N SER A 59 17.53 1.28 1.61
CA SER A 59 17.33 2.46 0.75
C SER A 59 15.85 2.76 0.51
N SER A 60 15.03 1.74 0.25
CA SER A 60 13.57 1.91 0.13
C SER A 60 12.94 2.39 1.43
N HIS A 61 13.38 1.87 2.57
CA HIS A 61 12.97 2.35 3.89
C HIS A 61 13.32 3.83 4.09
N VAL A 62 14.53 4.26 3.72
CA VAL A 62 14.94 5.69 3.79
C VAL A 62 13.96 6.56 2.99
N ALA A 63 13.68 6.19 1.74
CA ALA A 63 12.74 6.91 0.89
C ALA A 63 11.36 7.05 1.55
N VAL A 64 10.80 5.94 2.03
CA VAL A 64 9.46 5.90 2.65
C VAL A 64 9.40 6.74 3.94
N VAL A 65 10.46 6.75 4.76
CA VAL A 65 10.56 7.65 5.92
C VAL A 65 10.48 9.10 5.49
N PHE A 66 11.17 9.52 4.43
CA PHE A 66 11.12 10.89 3.96
C PHE A 66 9.79 11.25 3.29
N PHE A 67 9.13 10.34 2.59
CA PHE A 67 7.79 10.56 2.06
C PHE A 67 6.72 10.77 3.14
N SER A 68 6.90 10.21 4.33
CA SER A 68 5.96 10.37 5.44
C SER A 68 5.80 11.84 5.83
N GLY A 69 4.61 12.41 5.66
CA GLY A 69 4.26 13.77 6.09
C GLY A 69 4.81 14.91 5.23
N PHE A 70 5.36 14.61 4.04
CA PHE A 70 5.74 15.61 3.05
C PHE A 70 4.97 15.42 1.74
N ARG A 71 4.88 16.47 0.93
CA ARG A 71 4.34 16.35 -0.43
C ARG A 71 5.31 15.52 -1.29
N ALA A 72 4.78 14.58 -2.06
CA ALA A 72 5.59 13.68 -2.90
C ALA A 72 6.58 14.46 -3.80
N SER A 73 6.12 15.51 -4.49
CA SER A 73 6.97 16.33 -5.37
C SER A 73 8.19 16.97 -4.68
N VAL A 74 8.07 17.29 -3.38
CA VAL A 74 9.19 17.85 -2.59
C VAL A 74 10.23 16.79 -2.29
N VAL A 75 9.79 15.57 -2.01
CA VAL A 75 10.68 14.43 -1.73
C VAL A 75 11.34 13.94 -3.02
N GLU A 76 10.57 13.77 -4.08
CA GLU A 76 11.03 13.32 -5.41
C GLU A 76 12.17 14.21 -5.94
N ALA A 77 12.03 15.54 -5.82
CA ALA A 77 13.05 16.49 -6.23
C ALA A 77 14.39 16.34 -5.48
N LYS A 78 14.39 15.66 -4.33
CA LYS A 78 15.57 15.48 -3.46
C LYS A 78 15.91 14.01 -3.23
N LEU A 79 15.17 13.08 -3.82
CA LEU A 79 15.27 11.65 -3.50
C LEU A 79 16.68 11.10 -3.75
N THR A 80 17.30 11.43 -4.88
CA THR A 80 18.67 11.02 -5.18
C THR A 80 19.67 11.51 -4.13
N ALA A 81 19.55 12.77 -3.70
CA ALA A 81 20.42 13.30 -2.66
C ALA A 81 20.18 12.64 -1.30
N ILE A 82 18.93 12.31 -0.99
CA ILE A 82 18.53 11.59 0.23
C ILE A 82 19.14 10.18 0.21
N CYS A 83 18.96 9.41 -0.87
CA CYS A 83 19.52 8.06 -0.97
C CYS A 83 21.06 8.07 -0.91
N ASN A 84 21.73 9.03 -1.57
CA ASN A 84 23.18 9.17 -1.49
C ASN A 84 23.69 9.55 -0.09
N ALA A 85 22.88 10.23 0.71
CA ALA A 85 23.22 10.57 2.09
C ALA A 85 23.07 9.39 3.07
N PHE A 86 22.40 8.32 2.66
CA PHE A 86 22.20 7.09 3.43
C PHE A 86 22.42 5.87 2.50
N PRO A 87 23.67 5.62 2.03
CA PRO A 87 23.93 4.72 0.91
C PRO A 87 23.71 3.25 1.25
N ASP A 88 24.09 2.84 2.45
CA ASP A 88 24.04 1.45 2.92
C ASP A 88 23.98 1.41 4.46
N ILE A 89 23.65 0.23 5.00
CA ILE A 89 23.48 0.01 6.44
C ILE A 89 24.82 0.25 7.18
N GLU A 90 25.92 -0.30 6.69
CA GLU A 90 27.23 -0.23 7.35
C GLU A 90 27.71 1.23 7.49
N THR A 91 27.63 2.00 6.41
CA THR A 91 27.98 3.42 6.40
C THR A 91 27.14 4.21 7.40
N VAL A 92 25.83 3.97 7.42
CA VAL A 92 24.90 4.72 8.28
C VAL A 92 25.04 4.32 9.76
N LEU A 93 25.44 3.11 10.06
CA LEU A 93 25.76 2.67 11.42
C LEU A 93 26.90 3.46 12.05
N ALA A 94 27.84 3.95 11.23
CA ALA A 94 28.97 4.78 11.67
C ALA A 94 28.58 6.25 11.91
N TYR A 95 27.33 6.67 11.60
CA TYR A 95 26.91 8.07 11.76
C TYR A 95 26.74 8.43 13.24
N GLY A 96 27.54 9.42 13.69
CA GLY A 96 27.41 10.07 15.00
C GLY A 96 26.70 11.43 14.88
N SER A 97 26.73 12.20 15.99
CA SER A 97 26.16 13.56 16.06
C SER A 97 26.66 14.48 14.96
N ASP A 98 27.99 14.45 14.69
CA ASP A 98 28.62 15.34 13.72
C ASP A 98 28.15 15.06 12.28
N HIS A 99 27.90 13.78 11.95
CA HIS A 99 27.29 13.41 10.66
C HIS A 99 25.86 13.93 10.55
N ILE A 100 25.05 13.79 11.63
CA ILE A 100 23.68 14.32 11.66
C ILE A 100 23.70 15.85 11.47
N ASP A 101 24.63 16.55 12.10
CA ASP A 101 24.77 18.00 11.96
C ASP A 101 25.22 18.41 10.55
N ALA A 102 26.13 17.66 9.95
CA ALA A 102 26.52 17.85 8.54
C ALA A 102 25.36 17.65 7.58
N LEU A 103 24.55 16.60 7.77
CA LEU A 103 23.34 16.35 6.96
C LEU A 103 22.30 17.46 7.14
N MET A 104 22.16 18.01 8.35
CA MET A 104 21.28 19.16 8.62
C MET A 104 21.79 20.45 7.93
N GLY A 105 23.08 20.57 7.69
CA GLY A 105 23.69 21.67 6.94
C GLY A 105 23.53 21.55 5.42
N ASN A 106 23.21 20.37 4.90
CA ASN A 106 23.14 20.12 3.45
C ASN A 106 21.84 20.67 2.84
N PRO A 107 21.89 21.70 1.95
CA PRO A 107 20.68 22.26 1.31
C PRO A 107 20.03 21.31 0.27
N GLY A 108 20.76 20.30 -0.21
CA GLY A 108 20.25 19.26 -1.09
C GLY A 108 19.26 18.33 -0.39
N LEU A 109 19.27 18.28 0.94
CA LEU A 109 18.41 17.38 1.71
C LEU A 109 17.15 18.07 2.25
N ILE A 110 16.19 17.26 2.69
CA ILE A 110 15.10 17.70 3.56
C ILE A 110 15.66 17.77 4.98
N ARG A 111 15.93 18.98 5.47
CA ARG A 111 16.56 19.26 6.76
C ARG A 111 15.58 19.02 7.92
N ASN A 112 15.23 17.76 8.15
CA ASN A 112 14.41 17.31 9.25
C ASN A 112 15.24 16.41 10.18
N ARG A 113 15.73 16.98 11.28
CA ARG A 113 16.58 16.27 12.25
C ARG A 113 15.93 14.99 12.76
N ALA A 114 14.64 15.03 13.07
CA ALA A 114 13.93 13.87 13.60
C ALA A 114 13.95 12.69 12.61
N LYS A 115 13.75 12.93 11.31
CA LYS A 115 13.83 11.89 10.27
C LYS A 115 15.25 11.40 10.05
N ILE A 116 16.24 12.31 10.00
CA ILE A 116 17.64 11.94 9.85
C ILE A 116 18.07 11.04 11.02
N THR A 117 17.76 11.44 12.27
CA THR A 117 18.05 10.63 13.45
C THR A 117 17.30 9.29 13.43
N ALA A 118 16.04 9.28 12.96
CA ALA A 118 15.27 8.05 12.85
C ALA A 118 15.89 7.07 11.85
N VAL A 119 16.31 7.52 10.67
CA VAL A 119 16.99 6.67 9.68
C VAL A 119 18.28 6.08 10.25
N THR A 120 19.09 6.90 10.95
CA THR A 120 20.32 6.45 11.61
C THR A 120 20.02 5.41 12.71
N GLY A 121 18.95 5.61 13.47
CA GLY A 121 18.47 4.62 14.47
C GLY A 121 17.97 3.33 13.83
N ASN A 122 17.21 3.45 12.73
CA ASN A 122 16.65 2.33 12.00
C ASN A 122 17.73 1.46 11.34
N ALA A 123 18.90 2.02 10.96
CA ALA A 123 20.02 1.20 10.47
C ALA A 123 20.44 0.12 11.49
N ARG A 124 20.43 0.45 12.79
CA ARG A 124 20.70 -0.54 13.85
C ARG A 124 19.63 -1.64 13.92
N SER A 125 18.37 -1.26 13.72
CA SER A 125 17.26 -2.22 13.65
C SER A 125 17.40 -3.14 12.43
N PHE A 126 17.75 -2.59 11.26
CA PHE A 126 18.03 -3.38 10.06
C PHE A 126 19.18 -4.36 10.29
N GLN A 127 20.32 -3.90 10.83
CA GLN A 127 21.44 -4.77 11.13
C GLN A 127 21.04 -5.89 12.11
N SER A 128 20.33 -5.57 13.19
CA SER A 128 19.84 -6.56 14.14
C SER A 128 18.90 -7.60 13.51
N ILE A 129 18.08 -7.19 12.55
CA ILE A 129 17.21 -8.09 11.79
C ILE A 129 18.06 -9.02 10.91
N VAL A 130 19.02 -8.46 10.16
CA VAL A 130 19.93 -9.22 9.29
C VAL A 130 20.75 -10.22 10.10
N ASP A 131 21.33 -9.80 11.22
CA ASP A 131 22.11 -10.68 12.12
C ASP A 131 21.29 -11.87 12.64
N ARG A 132 20.01 -11.65 12.94
CA ARG A 132 19.12 -12.67 13.50
C ARG A 132 18.55 -13.61 12.45
N HIS A 133 18.20 -13.13 11.27
CA HIS A 133 17.45 -13.87 10.25
C HIS A 133 18.29 -14.23 9.02
N GLY A 134 19.55 -13.76 8.95
CA GLY A 134 20.45 -13.95 7.82
C GLY A 134 20.23 -12.98 6.66
N SER A 135 19.05 -12.37 6.55
CA SER A 135 18.75 -11.26 5.62
C SER A 135 17.41 -10.61 6.00
N PHE A 136 17.20 -9.38 5.54
CA PHE A 136 15.92 -8.70 5.71
C PHE A 136 14.78 -9.43 4.98
N ARG A 137 15.05 -10.00 3.79
CA ARG A 137 14.08 -10.84 3.06
C ARG A 137 13.71 -12.11 3.85
N ALA A 138 14.68 -12.80 4.46
CA ALA A 138 14.40 -13.96 5.31
C ALA A 138 13.56 -13.58 6.54
N TYR A 139 13.80 -12.41 7.12
CA TYR A 139 12.94 -11.86 8.17
C TYR A 139 11.50 -11.65 7.69
N LEU A 140 11.28 -11.02 6.54
CA LEU A 140 9.93 -10.84 5.99
C LEU A 140 9.23 -12.20 5.79
N ARG A 141 9.94 -13.20 5.27
CA ARG A 141 9.43 -14.56 5.06
C ARG A 141 9.27 -15.37 6.35
N SER A 142 9.87 -14.97 7.46
CA SER A 142 9.67 -15.65 8.73
C SER A 142 8.24 -15.54 9.29
N PHE A 143 7.45 -14.58 8.82
CA PHE A 143 6.03 -14.45 9.14
C PHE A 143 5.14 -15.37 8.30
N ASN A 144 5.51 -15.55 7.03
CA ASN A 144 4.87 -16.48 6.10
C ASN A 144 5.88 -16.78 4.97
N GLU A 145 6.21 -18.08 4.79
CA GLU A 145 7.22 -18.50 3.80
C GLU A 145 6.88 -18.11 2.37
N GLY A 146 5.58 -17.97 2.05
CA GLY A 146 5.08 -17.55 0.75
C GLY A 146 5.19 -16.04 0.49
N PHE A 147 5.58 -15.22 1.47
CA PHE A 147 5.66 -13.77 1.25
C PHE A 147 6.66 -13.39 0.15
N PRO A 148 6.29 -12.38 -0.66
CA PRO A 148 5.23 -11.36 -0.50
C PRO A 148 3.82 -11.79 -0.91
N GLU A 149 3.63 -12.85 -1.69
CA GLU A 149 2.30 -13.30 -2.16
C GLU A 149 1.46 -13.86 -1.02
N GLY A 150 2.10 -14.55 -0.09
CA GLY A 150 1.49 -15.26 1.04
C GLY A 150 1.21 -16.73 0.73
N ALA A 151 1.22 -17.56 1.76
CA ALA A 151 0.87 -18.97 1.70
C ALA A 151 -0.21 -19.30 2.73
N GLY A 152 -1.24 -20.05 2.33
CA GLY A 152 -2.39 -20.40 3.14
C GLY A 152 -3.69 -19.78 2.64
N ASP A 153 -4.75 -19.91 3.44
CA ASP A 153 -6.01 -19.24 3.15
C ASP A 153 -5.93 -17.71 3.38
N SER A 154 -6.93 -17.00 2.87
CA SER A 154 -6.96 -15.52 2.93
C SER A 154 -6.93 -14.97 4.36
N ALA A 155 -7.55 -15.67 5.33
CA ALA A 155 -7.55 -15.24 6.73
C ALA A 155 -6.17 -15.38 7.35
N LYS A 156 -5.51 -16.52 7.12
CA LYS A 156 -4.14 -16.76 7.60
C LYS A 156 -3.15 -15.75 7.00
N ILE A 157 -3.22 -15.50 5.70
CA ILE A 157 -2.37 -14.51 5.04
C ILE A 157 -2.57 -13.14 5.68
N GLN A 158 -3.81 -12.75 5.97
CA GLN A 158 -4.11 -11.47 6.61
C GLN A 158 -3.53 -11.37 8.02
N ASP A 159 -3.69 -12.40 8.84
CA ASP A 159 -3.11 -12.44 10.20
C ASP A 159 -1.58 -12.33 10.16
N ASP A 160 -0.94 -13.03 9.22
CA ASP A 160 0.50 -12.98 9.02
C ASP A 160 0.98 -11.59 8.59
N LEU A 161 0.23 -10.91 7.70
CA LEU A 161 0.48 -9.52 7.28
C LEU A 161 0.32 -8.53 8.44
N ASP A 162 -0.72 -8.69 9.26
CA ASP A 162 -0.97 -7.81 10.40
C ASP A 162 0.13 -7.96 11.47
N ARG A 163 0.60 -9.19 11.71
CA ARG A 163 1.74 -9.46 12.60
C ARG A 163 3.05 -8.86 12.07
N LEU A 164 3.33 -9.03 10.78
CA LEU A 164 4.49 -8.41 10.12
C LEU A 164 4.42 -6.88 10.21
N GLN A 165 3.27 -6.29 9.90
CA GLN A 165 3.08 -4.85 10.01
C GLN A 165 3.33 -4.35 11.43
N ALA A 166 2.78 -5.01 12.43
CA ALA A 166 2.96 -4.64 13.83
C ALA A 166 4.43 -4.72 14.27
N ASP A 167 5.15 -5.77 13.86
CA ASP A 167 6.56 -5.95 14.22
C ASP A 167 7.46 -4.89 13.56
N LEU A 168 7.23 -4.57 12.27
CA LEU A 168 7.94 -3.49 11.59
C LEU A 168 7.68 -2.11 12.23
N MET A 169 6.43 -1.82 12.61
CA MET A 169 6.07 -0.59 13.31
C MET A 169 6.75 -0.46 14.68
N ASN A 170 6.95 -1.57 15.37
CA ASN A 170 7.63 -1.59 16.67
C ASN A 170 9.16 -1.43 16.54
N ARG A 171 9.75 -1.85 15.42
CA ARG A 171 11.21 -1.84 15.22
C ARG A 171 11.71 -0.56 14.53
N LEU A 172 10.90 0.03 13.67
CA LEU A 172 11.33 1.10 12.77
C LEU A 172 10.60 2.41 13.10
N ALA A 173 11.35 3.43 13.44
CA ALA A 173 10.83 4.77 13.63
C ALA A 173 10.25 5.33 12.32
N TYR A 174 9.17 6.11 12.39
CA TYR A 174 8.37 6.62 11.27
C TYR A 174 7.62 5.55 10.47
N PHE A 175 7.63 4.30 10.89
CA PHE A 175 6.80 3.24 10.33
C PHE A 175 5.46 3.18 11.09
N GLY A 176 4.54 4.08 10.73
CA GLY A 176 3.13 3.97 11.12
C GLY A 176 2.36 3.07 10.13
N PRO A 177 1.05 2.82 10.36
CA PRO A 177 0.27 1.89 9.53
C PRO A 177 0.33 2.17 8.02
N ALA A 178 0.20 3.43 7.62
CA ALA A 178 0.24 3.81 6.20
C ALA A 178 1.64 3.66 5.60
N THR A 179 2.68 4.07 6.34
CA THR A 179 4.08 4.03 5.90
C THR A 179 4.55 2.58 5.74
N THR A 180 4.24 1.71 6.70
CA THR A 180 4.59 0.29 6.65
C THR A 180 3.90 -0.41 5.47
N ARG A 181 2.62 -0.15 5.25
CA ARG A 181 1.90 -0.71 4.08
C ARG A 181 2.50 -0.23 2.77
N HIS A 182 2.81 1.06 2.65
CA HIS A 182 3.48 1.59 1.45
C HIS A 182 4.78 0.85 1.17
N PHE A 183 5.65 0.72 2.16
CA PHE A 183 6.90 -0.03 2.05
C PHE A 183 6.68 -1.48 1.59
N LEU A 184 5.75 -2.20 2.22
CA LEU A 184 5.47 -3.59 1.87
C LEU A 184 4.83 -3.74 0.48
N MET A 185 3.92 -2.83 0.10
CA MET A 185 3.29 -2.84 -1.23
C MET A 185 4.31 -2.64 -2.36
N ASP A 186 5.38 -1.87 -2.14
CA ASP A 186 6.44 -1.68 -3.14
C ASP A 186 7.24 -2.96 -3.42
N TYR A 187 7.11 -3.95 -2.55
CA TYR A 187 7.71 -5.29 -2.68
C TYR A 187 6.70 -6.40 -3.02
N GLY A 188 5.50 -6.03 -3.45
CA GLY A 188 4.49 -6.98 -3.92
C GLY A 188 3.63 -7.61 -2.82
N PHE A 189 3.72 -7.13 -1.57
CA PHE A 189 2.83 -7.61 -0.52
C PHE A 189 1.39 -7.20 -0.80
N ASN A 190 0.49 -8.16 -0.69
CA ASN A 190 -0.89 -8.05 -1.10
C ASN A 190 -1.75 -7.30 -0.05
N PHE A 191 -1.62 -5.97 -0.02
CA PHE A 191 -2.51 -5.10 0.73
C PHE A 191 -3.45 -4.31 -0.19
N ILE A 192 -4.69 -4.13 0.27
CA ILE A 192 -5.50 -2.98 -0.10
C ILE A 192 -5.35 -1.92 1.01
N LYS A 193 -5.26 -0.67 0.62
CA LYS A 193 -5.19 0.44 1.58
C LYS A 193 -6.61 0.95 1.87
N PRO A 194 -7.21 0.69 3.05
CA PRO A 194 -8.53 1.20 3.40
C PRO A 194 -8.47 2.71 3.68
N ASP A 195 -8.16 3.50 2.66
CA ASP A 195 -8.19 4.96 2.77
C ASP A 195 -9.62 5.52 2.61
N VAL A 196 -9.76 6.82 2.76
CA VAL A 196 -11.07 7.49 2.71
C VAL A 196 -11.79 7.32 1.37
N HIS A 197 -11.08 7.05 0.28
CA HIS A 197 -11.66 6.85 -1.05
C HIS A 197 -12.15 5.41 -1.20
N VAL A 198 -11.28 4.44 -0.93
CA VAL A 198 -11.62 3.01 -0.94
C VAL A 198 -12.79 2.72 0.00
N MET A 199 -12.69 3.17 1.26
CA MET A 199 -13.75 2.95 2.25
C MET A 199 -15.08 3.55 1.83
N ARG A 200 -15.08 4.74 1.24
CA ARG A 200 -16.30 5.39 0.73
C ARG A 200 -16.93 4.61 -0.42
N VAL A 201 -16.11 4.14 -1.38
CA VAL A 201 -16.59 3.36 -2.53
C VAL A 201 -17.21 2.05 -2.03
N LEU A 202 -16.47 1.28 -1.23
CA LEU A 202 -16.94 -0.01 -0.69
C LEU A 202 -18.20 0.14 0.18
N HIS A 203 -18.26 1.19 1.01
CA HIS A 203 -19.45 1.47 1.84
C HIS A 203 -20.67 1.79 0.98
N ARG A 204 -20.52 2.64 -0.04
CA ARG A 204 -21.63 3.01 -0.92
C ARG A 204 -22.11 1.85 -1.80
N LEU A 205 -21.23 0.93 -2.11
CA LEU A 205 -21.59 -0.34 -2.76
C LEU A 205 -22.29 -1.32 -1.80
N GLY A 206 -22.33 -1.04 -0.49
CA GLY A 206 -22.91 -1.93 0.51
C GLY A 206 -22.01 -3.10 0.90
N LEU A 207 -20.74 -3.07 0.51
CA LEU A 207 -19.76 -4.14 0.77
C LEU A 207 -19.15 -4.06 2.18
N VAL A 208 -19.11 -2.89 2.78
CA VAL A 208 -18.68 -2.65 4.17
C VAL A 208 -19.72 -1.83 4.92
N ARG A 209 -19.82 -2.04 6.23
CA ARG A 209 -20.88 -1.42 7.05
C ARG A 209 -20.66 0.07 7.32
N THR A 210 -19.42 0.47 7.50
CA THR A 210 -19.03 1.85 7.81
C THR A 210 -17.77 2.25 7.04
N THR A 211 -17.45 3.54 7.04
CA THR A 211 -16.19 4.06 6.48
C THR A 211 -15.08 4.19 7.52
N GLY A 212 -15.32 3.80 8.76
CA GLY A 212 -14.37 3.89 9.88
C GLY A 212 -13.56 2.62 10.09
N GLU A 213 -12.66 2.69 11.08
CA GLU A 213 -11.70 1.62 11.41
C GLU A 213 -12.36 0.25 11.69
N GLY A 214 -13.58 0.24 12.25
CA GLY A 214 -14.33 -0.99 12.51
C GLY A 214 -14.68 -1.82 11.27
N SER A 215 -14.50 -1.28 10.06
CA SER A 215 -14.72 -1.99 8.78
C SER A 215 -13.44 -2.14 7.95
N TYR A 216 -12.26 -1.80 8.49
CA TYR A 216 -11.01 -1.91 7.71
C TYR A 216 -10.65 -3.35 7.37
N GLN A 217 -10.85 -4.28 8.29
CA GLN A 217 -10.62 -5.71 8.04
C GLN A 217 -11.59 -6.26 6.98
N ASP A 218 -12.85 -5.84 7.04
CA ASP A 218 -13.82 -6.20 6.00
C ASP A 218 -13.39 -5.66 4.63
N ALA A 219 -12.92 -4.41 4.55
CA ALA A 219 -12.44 -3.81 3.30
C ALA A 219 -11.23 -4.58 2.74
N VAL A 220 -10.30 -4.99 3.59
CA VAL A 220 -9.13 -5.80 3.17
C VAL A 220 -9.59 -7.15 2.63
N ARG A 221 -10.49 -7.83 3.33
CA ARG A 221 -11.07 -9.12 2.89
C ARG A 221 -11.81 -8.97 1.56
N ILE A 222 -12.66 -7.95 1.41
CA ILE A 222 -13.40 -7.67 0.17
C ILE A 222 -12.45 -7.37 -0.99
N GLY A 223 -11.43 -6.55 -0.77
CA GLY A 223 -10.42 -6.25 -1.79
C GLY A 223 -9.72 -7.50 -2.30
N ARG A 224 -9.42 -8.47 -1.43
CA ARG A 224 -8.84 -9.76 -1.81
C ARG A 224 -9.83 -10.59 -2.62
N LEU A 225 -11.08 -10.70 -2.17
CA LEU A 225 -12.11 -11.43 -2.93
C LEU A 225 -12.35 -10.85 -4.33
N ILE A 226 -12.28 -9.52 -4.46
CA ILE A 226 -12.35 -8.86 -5.79
C ILE A 226 -11.12 -9.22 -6.63
N ALA A 227 -9.92 -9.18 -6.05
CA ALA A 227 -8.69 -9.52 -6.75
C ALA A 227 -8.69 -10.95 -7.27
N ASP A 228 -9.10 -11.90 -6.41
CA ASP A 228 -9.23 -13.32 -6.75
C ASP A 228 -10.29 -13.54 -7.85
N ALA A 229 -11.46 -12.90 -7.73
CA ALA A 229 -12.55 -13.01 -8.68
C ALA A 229 -12.24 -12.43 -10.07
N ALA A 230 -11.51 -11.32 -10.11
CA ALA A 230 -11.11 -10.63 -11.34
C ALA A 230 -9.78 -11.14 -11.92
N ASP A 231 -9.09 -12.05 -11.23
CA ASP A 231 -7.75 -12.55 -11.56
C ASP A 231 -6.74 -11.41 -11.80
N VAL A 232 -6.63 -10.51 -10.81
CA VAL A 232 -5.73 -9.36 -10.85
C VAL A 232 -5.00 -9.16 -9.52
N PRO A 233 -3.82 -8.49 -9.51
CA PRO A 233 -3.16 -8.14 -8.26
C PRO A 233 -4.04 -7.24 -7.37
N ILE A 234 -4.02 -7.46 -6.05
CA ILE A 234 -4.83 -6.66 -5.11
C ILE A 234 -4.46 -5.17 -5.15
N ARG A 235 -3.19 -4.84 -5.46
CA ARG A 235 -2.75 -3.45 -5.67
C ARG A 235 -3.49 -2.78 -6.82
N TYR A 236 -3.81 -3.53 -7.87
CA TYR A 236 -4.57 -3.01 -8.99
C TYR A 236 -6.02 -2.73 -8.59
N VAL A 237 -6.62 -3.60 -7.78
CA VAL A 237 -7.94 -3.35 -7.18
C VAL A 237 -7.92 -2.05 -6.36
N ASP A 238 -6.90 -1.86 -5.52
CA ASP A 238 -6.72 -0.62 -4.75
C ASP A 238 -6.67 0.61 -5.66
N THR A 239 -5.86 0.57 -6.71
CA THR A 239 -5.70 1.66 -7.68
C THR A 239 -7.02 2.03 -8.36
N VAL A 240 -7.79 1.03 -8.81
CA VAL A 240 -9.09 1.27 -9.46
C VAL A 240 -10.09 1.87 -8.49
N LEU A 241 -10.24 1.30 -7.29
CA LEU A 241 -11.21 1.79 -6.29
C LEU A 241 -10.86 3.20 -5.80
N VAL A 242 -9.58 3.49 -5.57
CA VAL A 242 -9.12 4.86 -5.26
C VAL A 242 -9.49 5.81 -6.39
N SER A 243 -9.23 5.43 -7.65
CA SER A 243 -9.47 6.28 -8.82
C SER A 243 -10.93 6.65 -9.00
N VAL A 244 -11.86 5.75 -8.69
CA VAL A 244 -13.31 6.04 -8.71
C VAL A 244 -13.67 7.21 -7.78
N GLY A 245 -12.99 7.33 -6.63
CA GLY A 245 -13.31 8.33 -5.60
C GLY A 245 -12.38 9.53 -5.49
N MET A 246 -11.19 9.48 -6.09
CA MET A 246 -10.13 10.49 -5.91
C MET A 246 -10.33 11.68 -6.86
N THR A 247 -10.16 12.90 -6.33
CA THR A 247 -10.40 14.16 -7.07
C THR A 247 -9.47 14.35 -8.26
N SER A 248 -8.25 13.83 -8.20
CA SER A 248 -7.26 13.90 -9.28
C SER A 248 -7.36 12.74 -10.28
N ALA A 249 -8.38 11.90 -10.18
CA ALA A 249 -8.64 10.80 -11.10
C ALA A 249 -10.09 10.88 -11.63
N ALA A 250 -10.84 9.78 -11.68
CA ALA A 250 -12.21 9.78 -12.21
C ALA A 250 -13.17 10.68 -11.40
N ASN A 251 -12.96 10.77 -10.09
CA ASN A 251 -13.70 11.69 -9.23
C ASN A 251 -15.23 11.56 -9.35
N VAL A 252 -15.72 10.35 -9.51
CA VAL A 252 -17.15 10.05 -9.68
C VAL A 252 -17.81 9.89 -8.31
N CYS A 253 -17.22 9.05 -7.44
CA CYS A 253 -17.72 8.79 -6.10
C CYS A 253 -17.21 9.83 -5.08
N ARG A 254 -17.57 11.11 -5.28
CA ARG A 254 -17.20 12.24 -4.42
C ARG A 254 -17.79 12.11 -3.01
N LYS A 255 -17.16 12.81 -2.04
CA LYS A 255 -17.69 12.90 -0.67
C LYS A 255 -19.06 13.58 -0.65
N THR A 256 -19.17 14.70 -1.34
CA THR A 256 -20.40 15.47 -1.54
C THR A 256 -20.74 15.48 -3.03
N GLU A 257 -22.01 15.47 -3.37
CA GLU A 257 -22.52 15.55 -4.76
C GLU A 257 -21.84 14.53 -5.70
N PRO A 258 -21.96 13.23 -5.43
CA PRO A 258 -21.36 12.21 -6.30
C PRO A 258 -22.00 12.25 -7.70
N ARG A 259 -21.17 12.06 -8.72
CA ARG A 259 -21.59 12.04 -10.13
C ARG A 259 -22.16 10.66 -10.51
N CYS A 260 -23.26 10.28 -9.85
CA CYS A 260 -23.83 8.93 -10.00
C CYS A 260 -24.33 8.64 -11.42
N ASP A 261 -24.67 9.65 -12.22
CA ASP A 261 -25.10 9.50 -13.61
C ASP A 261 -23.96 9.10 -14.56
N GLU A 262 -22.71 9.35 -14.16
CA GLU A 262 -21.51 8.98 -14.90
C GLU A 262 -20.89 7.67 -14.36
N CYS A 263 -21.52 7.06 -13.35
CA CYS A 263 -20.98 5.89 -12.63
C CYS A 263 -21.64 4.60 -13.11
N LEU A 264 -20.89 3.72 -13.76
CA LEU A 264 -21.41 2.42 -14.20
C LEU A 264 -21.70 1.45 -13.04
N LEU A 265 -21.16 1.72 -11.83
CA LEU A 265 -21.48 1.00 -10.61
C LEU A 265 -22.88 1.32 -10.06
N ARG A 266 -23.57 2.33 -10.59
CA ARG A 266 -24.87 2.81 -10.11
C ARG A 266 -25.93 1.71 -9.94
N PRO A 267 -26.09 0.75 -10.86
CA PRO A 267 -27.13 -0.31 -10.74
C PRO A 267 -26.94 -1.19 -9.50
N GLY A 268 -25.70 -1.42 -9.06
CA GLY A 268 -25.38 -2.21 -7.86
C GLY A 268 -25.10 -1.36 -6.61
N CYS A 269 -25.18 -0.04 -6.69
CA CYS A 269 -24.77 0.87 -5.64
C CYS A 269 -25.88 1.07 -4.59
N ALA A 270 -25.68 0.58 -3.37
CA ALA A 270 -26.63 0.71 -2.26
C ALA A 270 -26.98 2.17 -1.96
N TYR A 271 -26.00 3.07 -2.03
CA TYR A 271 -26.20 4.52 -1.82
C TYR A 271 -27.20 5.12 -2.83
N CYS A 272 -27.17 4.70 -4.10
CA CYS A 272 -28.08 5.20 -5.12
C CYS A 272 -29.51 4.67 -4.95
N HIS A 273 -29.68 3.60 -4.21
CA HIS A 273 -31.00 2.98 -3.92
C HIS A 273 -31.54 3.33 -2.53
N GLY A 274 -30.89 4.28 -1.83
CA GLY A 274 -31.37 4.77 -0.54
C GLY A 274 -31.18 3.79 0.63
N LEU A 275 -30.21 2.90 0.53
CA LEU A 275 -29.91 1.85 1.50
C LEU A 275 -28.70 2.22 2.37
#